data_59afda50e3ce6c792da89ac16ad81155
#
_entry.id   59afda50e3ce6c792da89ac16ad81155
#
_cell.length_a   1.000
_cell.length_b   1.000
_cell.length_c   1.000
_cell.angle_alpha   90.00
_cell.angle_beta   90.00
_cell.angle_gamma   90.00
#
_symmetry.space_group_name_H-M   'P 1'
#
loop_
_entity.id
_entity.type
_entity.pdbx_description
1 polymer ?
#
loop_
_entity_poly.entity_id
_entity_poly.type
_entity_poly.pdbx_seq_one_letter_code
_entity_poly.pdbx_strand_id
1 'polypeptide(L)'
;MTIHVVRSGESVASIAEIYGVDPVRLASDNSVSSSGALAVGQTLVVRFPALVHTVQPGETLQAIASAYGVTVRKLWQNNWSLGGQWALTPGQQLVISYETQPDRSGVFNGYAYPFIAETLLAQQLPFLSCLSPFTYGITAEGGLVPLEDQALRRAAEDRGVRTVLHLSTLTEDGQFDTQRGALVLTDEAVRRRLTAELLAVLEAKGYAGVDVDFEYLPGDLAGAYAGFLAELRQLLSPRGVFLWAALAPKTFAEQPGLLYEGHSYGAVGAAVDGVLLMTYEWGYTAGPPMAVAPLPNVRAVLDYAVTEIPREKILLGVPNYGYDWPLPFVQGVTRARSISNQEGIDLALRYRIAIQFDDSAQSPYFYYTAEDGTVHAVWFEDARSLSAKLSLISEYGLLGAGFWNLMRPFSQTWLTLSSLYDIAD
;
A
#
# COMPACT_ATOMS: atom_id res chain seq x y z
N MET A 1 10.76 10.68 14.72
CA MET A 1 11.00 10.91 13.27
C MET A 1 10.78 12.39 12.96
N THR A 2 11.58 12.98 12.06
CA THR A 2 11.39 14.33 11.50
C THR A 2 11.37 14.22 9.97
N ILE A 3 10.50 14.96 9.32
CA ILE A 3 10.48 15.07 7.85
C ILE A 3 11.18 16.38 7.48
N HIS A 4 12.35 16.28 6.84
CA HIS A 4 13.07 17.45 6.32
C HIS A 4 12.63 17.72 4.87
N VAL A 5 12.37 18.99 4.56
CA VAL A 5 12.08 19.44 3.19
C VAL A 5 13.33 20.14 2.65
N VAL A 6 13.91 19.60 1.61
CA VAL A 6 15.18 20.06 1.02
C VAL A 6 15.06 21.48 0.48
N ARG A 7 15.99 22.35 0.87
CA ARG A 7 16.09 23.74 0.41
C ARG A 7 17.23 23.89 -0.60
N SER A 8 17.21 24.99 -1.33
CA SER A 8 18.28 25.30 -2.29
C SER A 8 19.67 25.36 -1.61
N GLY A 9 20.64 24.65 -2.19
CA GLY A 9 22.01 24.58 -1.70
C GLY A 9 22.27 23.55 -0.61
N GLU A 10 21.25 22.84 -0.11
CA GLU A 10 21.43 21.76 0.85
C GLU A 10 21.94 20.48 0.18
N SER A 11 22.71 19.71 0.93
CA SER A 11 23.20 18.38 0.59
C SER A 11 22.85 17.39 1.68
N VAL A 12 22.93 16.09 1.39
CA VAL A 12 22.77 15.05 2.42
C VAL A 12 23.68 15.29 3.61
N ALA A 13 24.94 15.70 3.36
CA ALA A 13 25.93 15.98 4.41
C ALA A 13 25.52 17.17 5.30
N SER A 14 25.11 18.29 4.69
CA SER A 14 24.68 19.46 5.48
C SER A 14 23.39 19.20 6.27
N ILE A 15 22.45 18.44 5.70
CA ILE A 15 21.22 18.04 6.39
C ILE A 15 21.54 17.08 7.55
N ALA A 16 22.41 16.11 7.32
CA ALA A 16 22.86 15.19 8.37
C ALA A 16 23.54 15.91 9.54
N GLU A 17 24.34 16.94 9.25
CA GLU A 17 24.97 17.81 10.25
C GLU A 17 23.92 18.56 11.08
N ILE A 18 22.90 19.16 10.43
CA ILE A 18 21.81 19.87 11.13
C ILE A 18 21.13 18.99 12.18
N TYR A 19 20.92 17.71 11.86
CA TYR A 19 20.20 16.77 12.73
C TYR A 19 21.11 15.89 13.60
N GLY A 20 22.43 15.97 13.43
CA GLY A 20 23.39 15.14 14.18
C GLY A 20 23.29 13.65 13.85
N VAL A 21 22.96 13.29 12.60
CA VAL A 21 22.81 11.91 12.13
C VAL A 21 23.90 11.53 11.11
N ASP A 22 24.11 10.24 10.90
CA ASP A 22 25.06 9.74 9.90
C ASP A 22 24.56 10.04 8.48
N PRO A 23 25.33 10.77 7.64
CA PRO A 23 24.94 11.09 6.27
C PRO A 23 24.81 9.87 5.36
N VAL A 24 25.61 8.82 5.57
CA VAL A 24 25.51 7.56 4.77
C VAL A 24 24.20 6.87 5.06
N ARG A 25 23.81 6.80 6.32
CA ARG A 25 22.53 6.26 6.74
C ARG A 25 21.37 7.11 6.23
N LEU A 26 21.43 8.42 6.38
CA LEU A 26 20.39 9.33 5.90
C LEU A 26 20.14 9.14 4.40
N ALA A 27 21.21 9.06 3.60
CA ALA A 27 21.11 8.79 2.17
C ALA A 27 20.49 7.41 1.88
N SER A 28 21.01 6.37 2.53
CA SER A 28 20.56 4.99 2.33
C SER A 28 19.10 4.78 2.73
N ASP A 29 18.69 5.28 3.89
CA ASP A 29 17.32 5.19 4.38
C ASP A 29 16.33 5.85 3.41
N ASN A 30 16.71 6.99 2.82
CA ASN A 30 15.87 7.72 1.87
C ASN A 30 16.08 7.34 0.40
N SER A 31 16.82 6.27 0.12
CA SER A 31 17.12 5.82 -1.26
C SER A 31 17.71 6.93 -2.14
N VAL A 32 18.49 7.85 -1.55
CA VAL A 32 19.18 8.90 -2.31
C VAL A 32 20.26 8.25 -3.17
N SER A 33 20.31 8.62 -4.44
CA SER A 33 21.26 8.07 -5.41
C SER A 33 22.72 8.31 -5.00
N SER A 34 23.64 7.53 -5.55
CA SER A 34 25.08 7.67 -5.30
C SER A 34 25.66 9.03 -5.69
N SER A 35 24.97 9.78 -6.56
CA SER A 35 25.33 11.17 -6.89
C SER A 35 25.11 12.13 -5.73
N GLY A 36 24.29 11.77 -4.73
CA GLY A 36 23.89 12.61 -3.62
C GLY A 36 23.03 13.81 -4.02
N ALA A 37 22.57 13.88 -5.27
CA ALA A 37 21.76 14.99 -5.75
C ALA A 37 20.38 14.98 -5.10
N LEU A 38 19.92 16.15 -4.65
CA LEU A 38 18.62 16.36 -4.03
C LEU A 38 17.82 17.39 -4.83
N ALA A 39 16.52 17.12 -5.03
CA ALA A 39 15.60 18.10 -5.59
C ALA A 39 15.14 19.07 -4.48
N VAL A 40 15.07 20.35 -4.80
CA VAL A 40 14.44 21.32 -3.89
C VAL A 40 12.99 20.95 -3.67
N GLY A 41 12.55 20.93 -2.41
CA GLY A 41 11.21 20.49 -2.03
C GLY A 41 11.04 18.97 -1.84
N GLN A 42 12.05 18.16 -2.21
CA GLN A 42 12.10 16.73 -1.86
C GLN A 42 12.08 16.56 -0.35
N THR A 43 11.42 15.50 0.13
CA THR A 43 11.46 15.14 1.55
C THR A 43 12.56 14.14 1.85
N LEU A 44 13.13 14.22 3.06
CA LEU A 44 13.94 13.18 3.67
C LEU A 44 13.37 12.83 5.04
N VAL A 45 13.20 11.55 5.30
CA VAL A 45 12.81 11.03 6.62
C VAL A 45 14.07 10.94 7.47
N VAL A 46 14.13 11.70 8.56
CA VAL A 46 15.24 11.70 9.52
C VAL A 46 14.81 10.95 10.77
N ARG A 47 15.50 9.86 11.08
CA ARG A 47 15.30 9.06 12.29
C ARG A 47 16.54 9.14 13.17
N PHE A 48 16.36 9.14 14.49
CA PHE A 48 17.43 9.32 15.47
C PHE A 48 17.75 7.99 16.16
N PRO A 49 18.86 7.30 15.80
CA PRO A 49 19.27 6.07 16.44
C PRO A 49 19.59 6.26 17.92
N ALA A 50 18.96 5.45 18.80
CA ALA A 50 19.25 5.43 20.23
C ALA A 50 20.29 4.36 20.58
N LEU A 51 20.26 3.22 19.88
CA LEU A 51 21.17 2.11 20.09
C LEU A 51 21.60 1.52 18.75
N VAL A 52 22.91 1.40 18.55
CA VAL A 52 23.53 0.86 17.34
C VAL A 52 24.47 -0.28 17.73
N HIS A 53 24.42 -1.39 16.98
CA HIS A 53 25.32 -2.53 17.09
C HIS A 53 26.25 -2.59 15.88
N THR A 54 27.54 -2.89 16.12
CA THR A 54 28.51 -3.18 15.05
C THR A 54 28.67 -4.67 14.93
N VAL A 55 28.27 -5.22 13.77
CA VAL A 55 28.29 -6.66 13.47
C VAL A 55 29.71 -7.22 13.62
N GLN A 56 29.84 -8.28 14.42
CA GLN A 56 31.09 -9.02 14.61
C GLN A 56 31.17 -10.22 13.65
N PRO A 57 32.36 -10.75 13.37
CA PRO A 57 32.50 -11.95 12.55
C PRO A 57 31.69 -13.13 13.11
N GLY A 58 30.85 -13.75 12.27
CA GLY A 58 30.03 -14.91 12.62
C GLY A 58 28.69 -14.60 13.28
N GLU A 59 28.36 -13.34 13.54
CA GLU A 59 27.04 -12.97 14.05
C GLU A 59 25.95 -13.14 12.99
N THR A 60 24.74 -13.46 13.46
CA THR A 60 23.52 -13.56 12.64
C THR A 60 22.46 -12.58 13.15
N LEU A 61 21.48 -12.22 12.30
CA LEU A 61 20.36 -11.39 12.70
C LEU A 61 19.61 -11.98 13.90
N GLN A 62 19.43 -13.31 13.96
CA GLN A 62 18.79 -13.98 15.08
C GLN A 62 19.58 -13.82 16.37
N ALA A 63 20.92 -13.99 16.33
CA ALA A 63 21.76 -13.83 17.51
C ALA A 63 21.74 -12.41 18.04
N ILE A 64 21.85 -11.42 17.15
CA ILE A 64 21.78 -10.00 17.50
C ILE A 64 20.39 -9.66 18.05
N ALA A 65 19.31 -10.06 17.37
CA ALA A 65 17.94 -9.82 17.82
C ALA A 65 17.70 -10.36 19.24
N SER A 66 18.15 -11.62 19.48
CA SER A 66 18.05 -12.26 20.80
C SER A 66 18.86 -11.53 21.87
N ALA A 67 20.08 -11.08 21.55
CA ALA A 67 20.96 -10.40 22.50
C ALA A 67 20.37 -9.05 22.98
N TYR A 68 19.60 -8.37 22.11
CA TYR A 68 18.98 -7.08 22.43
C TYR A 68 17.50 -7.16 22.77
N GLY A 69 16.89 -8.37 22.78
CA GLY A 69 15.47 -8.55 23.10
C GLY A 69 14.52 -7.95 22.07
N VAL A 70 14.94 -7.87 20.81
CA VAL A 70 14.12 -7.40 19.68
C VAL A 70 13.85 -8.54 18.70
N THR A 71 12.88 -8.37 17.79
CA THR A 71 12.63 -9.34 16.72
C THR A 71 13.54 -9.09 15.51
N VAL A 72 13.82 -10.12 14.71
CA VAL A 72 14.51 -9.95 13.42
C VAL A 72 13.73 -9.01 12.51
N ARG A 73 12.40 -9.08 12.52
CA ARG A 73 11.52 -8.17 11.80
C ARG A 73 11.80 -6.70 12.18
N LYS A 74 11.96 -6.41 13.49
CA LYS A 74 12.30 -5.05 13.95
C LYS A 74 13.68 -4.61 13.48
N LEU A 75 14.65 -5.53 13.41
CA LEU A 75 15.97 -5.21 12.84
C LEU A 75 15.88 -4.84 11.35
N TRP A 76 15.07 -5.55 10.55
CA TRP A 76 14.84 -5.16 9.15
C TRP A 76 14.14 -3.81 9.02
N GLN A 77 13.09 -3.54 9.83
CA GLN A 77 12.39 -2.26 9.85
C GLN A 77 13.30 -1.08 10.22
N ASN A 78 14.21 -1.32 11.15
CA ASN A 78 15.16 -0.30 11.61
C ASN A 78 16.32 -0.08 10.63
N ASN A 79 16.59 -1.00 9.72
CA ASN A 79 17.72 -0.98 8.81
C ASN A 79 17.27 -1.24 7.38
N TRP A 80 16.70 -0.23 6.73
CA TRP A 80 16.22 -0.30 5.35
C TRP A 80 17.26 -0.85 4.37
N SER A 81 18.54 -0.52 4.57
CA SER A 81 19.67 -0.98 3.76
C SER A 81 19.89 -2.49 3.78
N LEU A 82 19.33 -3.23 4.75
CA LEU A 82 19.36 -4.69 4.75
C LEU A 82 18.50 -5.29 3.63
N GLY A 83 17.56 -4.54 3.06
CA GLY A 83 16.71 -5.03 1.97
C GLY A 83 15.89 -6.28 2.33
N GLY A 84 15.59 -6.51 3.61
CA GLY A 84 14.93 -7.74 4.07
C GLY A 84 15.78 -9.00 3.95
N GLN A 85 17.12 -8.86 3.75
CA GLN A 85 18.07 -9.98 3.60
C GLN A 85 18.56 -10.47 4.96
N TRP A 86 18.99 -11.74 4.99
CA TRP A 86 19.54 -12.39 6.19
C TRP A 86 21.04 -12.17 6.38
N ALA A 87 21.75 -11.89 5.28
CA ALA A 87 23.21 -11.80 5.26
C ALA A 87 23.69 -10.49 5.93
N LEU A 88 24.70 -10.63 6.78
CA LEU A 88 25.40 -9.52 7.44
C LEU A 88 26.86 -9.48 7.03
N THR A 89 27.43 -8.27 7.04
CA THR A 89 28.87 -8.06 6.82
C THR A 89 29.53 -7.61 8.12
N PRO A 90 30.65 -8.22 8.56
CA PRO A 90 31.38 -7.74 9.72
C PRO A 90 31.76 -6.26 9.58
N GLY A 91 31.57 -5.49 10.66
CA GLY A 91 31.74 -4.03 10.67
C GLY A 91 30.52 -3.23 10.25
N GLN A 92 29.48 -3.88 9.71
CA GLN A 92 28.21 -3.24 9.38
C GLN A 92 27.55 -2.72 10.66
N GLN A 93 27.00 -1.48 10.60
CA GLN A 93 26.25 -0.89 11.70
C GLN A 93 24.74 -1.16 11.56
N LEU A 94 24.16 -1.75 12.57
CA LEU A 94 22.71 -2.00 12.67
C LEU A 94 22.10 -1.12 13.77
N VAL A 95 21.04 -0.40 13.42
CA VAL A 95 20.21 0.28 14.42
C VAL A 95 19.34 -0.77 15.09
N ILE A 96 19.50 -0.88 16.41
CA ILE A 96 18.67 -1.73 17.25
C ILE A 96 17.40 -1.00 17.65
N SER A 97 17.50 0.27 18.03
CA SER A 97 16.35 1.09 18.40
C SER A 97 16.55 2.56 18.03
N TYR A 98 15.45 3.25 17.82
CA TYR A 98 15.38 4.70 17.65
C TYR A 98 14.91 5.36 18.95
N GLU A 99 15.20 6.67 19.14
CA GLU A 99 14.79 7.45 20.30
C GLU A 99 13.27 7.48 20.47
N THR A 100 12.55 7.58 19.36
CA THR A 100 11.08 7.53 19.34
C THR A 100 10.62 6.16 18.83
N GLN A 101 9.80 5.51 19.61
CA GLN A 101 9.13 4.24 19.23
C GLN A 101 7.65 4.51 18.98
N PRO A 102 7.02 3.79 18.05
CA PRO A 102 5.57 3.80 17.91
C PRO A 102 4.91 3.37 19.22
N ASP A 103 3.81 4.02 19.57
CA ASP A 103 2.97 3.69 20.75
C ASP A 103 1.65 3.00 20.34
N ARG A 104 1.47 2.75 19.05
CA ARG A 104 0.28 2.16 18.44
C ARG A 104 0.65 1.06 17.48
N SER A 105 -0.23 0.08 17.33
CA SER A 105 -0.11 -0.99 16.36
C SER A 105 -1.26 -0.93 15.34
N GLY A 106 -1.05 -1.51 14.17
CA GLY A 106 -2.06 -1.63 13.12
C GLY A 106 -1.81 -2.81 12.21
N VAL A 107 -2.83 -3.22 11.49
CA VAL A 107 -2.76 -4.25 10.44
C VAL A 107 -2.45 -3.58 9.10
N PHE A 108 -1.40 -4.04 8.44
CA PHE A 108 -0.95 -3.45 7.18
C PHE A 108 -0.87 -4.53 6.09
N ASN A 109 -1.67 -4.34 5.04
CA ASN A 109 -1.69 -5.22 3.87
C ASN A 109 -0.99 -4.59 2.68
N GLY A 110 -0.33 -5.40 1.86
CA GLY A 110 0.26 -4.95 0.59
C GLY A 110 -0.18 -5.84 -0.56
N TYR A 111 -0.49 -5.23 -1.70
CA TYR A 111 -0.87 -5.94 -2.92
C TYR A 111 0.32 -6.06 -3.86
N ALA A 112 0.58 -7.25 -4.37
CA ALA A 112 1.69 -7.51 -5.29
C ALA A 112 1.30 -8.44 -6.43
N TYR A 113 1.69 -8.08 -7.65
CA TYR A 113 1.59 -9.00 -8.78
C TYR A 113 2.68 -10.10 -8.69
N PRO A 114 2.43 -11.31 -9.23
CA PRO A 114 3.39 -12.41 -9.18
C PRO A 114 4.78 -12.12 -9.76
N PHE A 115 4.87 -11.17 -10.67
CA PHE A 115 6.11 -10.76 -11.33
C PHE A 115 6.90 -9.66 -10.59
N ILE A 116 6.55 -9.35 -9.33
CA ILE A 116 7.34 -8.42 -8.51
C ILE A 116 8.79 -8.94 -8.36
N ALA A 117 9.76 -8.03 -8.42
CA ALA A 117 11.15 -8.40 -8.14
C ALA A 117 11.29 -8.94 -6.71
N GLU A 118 11.92 -10.11 -6.57
CA GLU A 118 12.07 -10.79 -5.27
C GLU A 118 12.76 -9.90 -4.22
N THR A 119 13.79 -9.15 -4.64
CA THR A 119 14.50 -8.22 -3.74
C THR A 119 13.62 -7.08 -3.26
N LEU A 120 12.75 -6.55 -4.13
CA LEU A 120 11.81 -5.50 -3.78
C LEU A 120 10.74 -6.01 -2.80
N LEU A 121 10.19 -7.21 -3.05
CA LEU A 121 9.23 -7.84 -2.15
C LEU A 121 9.87 -8.10 -0.79
N ALA A 122 11.06 -8.71 -0.76
CA ALA A 122 11.80 -9.01 0.46
C ALA A 122 12.03 -7.76 1.35
N GLN A 123 12.30 -6.62 0.71
CA GLN A 123 12.55 -5.35 1.40
C GLN A 123 11.29 -4.78 2.05
N GLN A 124 10.11 -5.01 1.47
CA GLN A 124 8.83 -4.44 1.93
C GLN A 124 8.10 -5.34 2.92
N LEU A 125 8.23 -6.66 2.82
CA LEU A 125 7.53 -7.63 3.68
C LEU A 125 7.68 -7.38 5.19
N PRO A 126 8.84 -6.95 5.74
CA PRO A 126 8.96 -6.66 7.17
C PRO A 126 7.98 -5.60 7.69
N PHE A 127 7.42 -4.77 6.82
CA PHE A 127 6.50 -3.69 7.16
C PHE A 127 5.02 -4.06 7.00
N LEU A 128 4.73 -5.34 6.72
CA LEU A 128 3.37 -5.81 6.43
C LEU A 128 2.91 -6.87 7.43
N SER A 129 1.65 -6.81 7.84
CA SER A 129 0.95 -7.90 8.53
C SER A 129 0.49 -8.97 7.56
N CYS A 130 0.07 -8.52 6.35
CA CYS A 130 -0.49 -9.37 5.30
C CYS A 130 0.07 -9.00 3.93
N LEU A 131 0.13 -10.01 3.05
CA LEU A 131 0.42 -9.88 1.63
C LEU A 131 -0.74 -10.46 0.82
N SER A 132 -1.30 -9.67 -0.09
CA SER A 132 -2.32 -10.12 -1.05
C SER A 132 -1.70 -10.29 -2.44
N PRO A 133 -1.38 -11.52 -2.87
CA PRO A 133 -1.05 -11.80 -4.27
C PRO A 133 -2.21 -11.39 -5.19
N PHE A 134 -1.97 -10.50 -6.13
CA PHE A 134 -2.99 -9.95 -6.99
C PHE A 134 -2.95 -10.66 -8.35
N THR A 135 -3.95 -11.38 -8.80
CA THR A 135 -5.26 -11.69 -8.24
C THR A 135 -5.76 -13.03 -8.82
N TYR A 136 -6.54 -13.76 -8.05
CA TYR A 136 -7.38 -14.82 -8.62
C TYR A 136 -8.56 -14.20 -9.34
N GLY A 137 -8.92 -14.76 -10.48
CA GLY A 137 -10.07 -14.35 -11.28
C GLY A 137 -11.20 -15.36 -11.26
N ILE A 138 -12.21 -15.14 -12.11
CA ILE A 138 -13.41 -15.97 -12.22
C ILE A 138 -13.61 -16.38 -13.67
N THR A 139 -13.75 -17.70 -13.94
CA THR A 139 -14.08 -18.22 -15.28
C THR A 139 -15.56 -18.01 -15.61
N ALA A 140 -15.94 -18.19 -16.89
CA ALA A 140 -17.33 -18.06 -17.33
C ALA A 140 -18.28 -19.02 -16.60
N GLU A 141 -17.78 -20.20 -16.19
CA GLU A 141 -18.54 -21.24 -15.52
C GLU A 141 -18.44 -21.16 -13.99
N GLY A 142 -17.84 -20.09 -13.43
CA GLY A 142 -17.69 -19.89 -12.00
C GLY A 142 -16.52 -20.63 -11.35
N GLY A 143 -15.56 -21.13 -12.15
CA GLY A 143 -14.29 -21.62 -11.61
C GLY A 143 -13.33 -20.49 -11.26
N LEU A 144 -12.24 -20.79 -10.55
CA LEU A 144 -11.16 -19.84 -10.30
C LEU A 144 -10.19 -19.79 -11.50
N VAL A 145 -9.85 -18.59 -11.94
CA VAL A 145 -8.65 -18.36 -12.76
C VAL A 145 -7.43 -18.48 -11.82
N PRO A 146 -6.52 -19.43 -12.06
CA PRO A 146 -5.41 -19.69 -11.14
C PRO A 146 -4.39 -18.54 -11.14
N LEU A 147 -3.67 -18.39 -10.02
CA LEU A 147 -2.61 -17.42 -9.84
C LEU A 147 -1.28 -18.12 -9.52
N GLU A 148 -0.20 -17.70 -10.19
CA GLU A 148 1.17 -18.15 -9.93
C GLU A 148 1.74 -17.42 -8.70
N ASP A 149 1.26 -17.77 -7.52
CA ASP A 149 1.52 -17.08 -6.26
C ASP A 149 2.62 -17.71 -5.38
N GLN A 150 3.21 -18.83 -5.80
CA GLN A 150 4.10 -19.64 -4.97
C GLN A 150 5.30 -18.84 -4.44
N ALA A 151 5.92 -18.03 -5.29
CA ALA A 151 7.08 -17.23 -4.90
C ALA A 151 6.71 -16.18 -3.83
N LEU A 152 5.55 -15.52 -4.00
CA LEU A 152 5.07 -14.51 -3.06
C LEU A 152 4.73 -15.13 -1.70
N ARG A 153 4.02 -16.28 -1.69
CA ARG A 153 3.65 -16.97 -0.46
C ARG A 153 4.87 -17.45 0.32
N ARG A 154 5.86 -18.04 -0.36
CA ARG A 154 7.12 -18.45 0.29
C ARG A 154 7.86 -17.25 0.88
N ALA A 155 8.01 -16.17 0.12
CA ALA A 155 8.69 -14.97 0.61
C ALA A 155 8.00 -14.36 1.84
N ALA A 156 6.66 -14.41 1.88
CA ALA A 156 5.86 -13.96 3.02
C ALA A 156 6.03 -14.90 4.24
N GLU A 157 5.93 -16.21 4.03
CA GLU A 157 6.12 -17.24 5.07
C GLU A 157 7.48 -17.13 5.73
N ASP A 158 8.57 -17.00 4.94
CA ASP A 158 9.94 -16.83 5.42
C ASP A 158 10.13 -15.62 6.36
N ARG A 159 9.19 -14.68 6.36
CA ARG A 159 9.22 -13.44 7.15
C ARG A 159 8.06 -13.32 8.15
N GLY A 160 7.26 -14.38 8.31
CA GLY A 160 6.11 -14.40 9.22
C GLY A 160 5.00 -13.43 8.80
N VAL A 161 4.84 -13.17 7.49
CA VAL A 161 3.76 -12.36 6.93
C VAL A 161 2.64 -13.28 6.46
N ARG A 162 1.41 -13.04 6.90
CA ARG A 162 0.24 -13.82 6.48
C ARG A 162 -0.10 -13.53 5.02
N THR A 163 -0.54 -14.53 4.27
CA THR A 163 -1.03 -14.32 2.92
C THR A 163 -2.55 -14.30 2.88
N VAL A 164 -3.12 -13.41 2.05
CA VAL A 164 -4.56 -13.23 1.83
C VAL A 164 -4.86 -13.51 0.37
N LEU A 165 -5.80 -14.42 0.11
CA LEU A 165 -6.24 -14.72 -1.24
C LEU A 165 -7.07 -13.54 -1.74
N HIS A 166 -6.58 -12.85 -2.77
CA HIS A 166 -7.33 -11.77 -3.42
C HIS A 166 -8.15 -12.34 -4.57
N LEU A 167 -9.47 -12.12 -4.53
CA LEU A 167 -10.44 -12.56 -5.53
C LEU A 167 -11.07 -11.35 -6.22
N SER A 168 -10.86 -11.21 -7.52
CA SER A 168 -11.46 -10.15 -8.32
C SER A 168 -12.24 -10.73 -9.52
N THR A 169 -12.84 -9.86 -10.30
CA THR A 169 -13.57 -10.24 -11.53
C THR A 169 -12.64 -10.37 -12.74
N LEU A 170 -11.35 -10.68 -12.53
CA LEU A 170 -10.39 -10.95 -13.61
C LEU A 170 -10.81 -12.20 -14.40
N THR A 171 -10.75 -12.12 -15.73
CA THR A 171 -11.05 -13.21 -16.65
C THR A 171 -9.78 -13.96 -17.08
N GLU A 172 -9.94 -15.07 -17.79
CA GLU A 172 -8.85 -15.92 -18.27
C GLU A 172 -7.91 -15.21 -19.27
N ASP A 173 -8.40 -14.17 -19.94
CA ASP A 173 -7.64 -13.33 -20.87
C ASP A 173 -7.05 -12.08 -20.21
N GLY A 174 -7.14 -11.99 -18.88
CA GLY A 174 -6.51 -10.91 -18.10
C GLY A 174 -7.26 -9.58 -18.12
N GLN A 175 -8.55 -9.60 -18.44
CA GLN A 175 -9.42 -8.41 -18.39
C GLN A 175 -10.31 -8.44 -17.15
N PHE A 176 -10.73 -7.28 -16.66
CA PHE A 176 -11.76 -7.20 -15.63
C PHE A 176 -13.14 -7.19 -16.29
N ASP A 177 -14.01 -8.10 -15.84
CA ASP A 177 -15.36 -8.23 -16.35
C ASP A 177 -16.40 -8.23 -15.22
N THR A 178 -17.11 -7.12 -15.10
CA THR A 178 -18.16 -6.94 -14.08
C THR A 178 -19.31 -7.93 -14.21
N GLN A 179 -19.55 -8.49 -15.40
CA GLN A 179 -20.57 -9.52 -15.61
C GLN A 179 -20.22 -10.81 -14.87
N ARG A 180 -18.92 -11.12 -14.66
CA ARG A 180 -18.50 -12.28 -13.87
C ARG A 180 -18.94 -12.13 -12.42
N GLY A 181 -18.75 -10.92 -11.82
CA GLY A 181 -19.27 -10.62 -10.49
C GLY A 181 -20.78 -10.76 -10.41
N ALA A 182 -21.52 -10.17 -11.35
CA ALA A 182 -22.96 -10.27 -11.42
C ALA A 182 -23.44 -11.73 -11.56
N LEU A 183 -22.76 -12.55 -12.38
CA LEU A 183 -23.07 -13.95 -12.55
C LEU A 183 -22.94 -14.76 -11.24
N VAL A 184 -21.86 -14.54 -10.48
CA VAL A 184 -21.68 -15.15 -9.15
C VAL A 184 -22.83 -14.79 -8.21
N LEU A 185 -23.32 -13.56 -8.27
CA LEU A 185 -24.37 -13.07 -7.39
C LEU A 185 -25.77 -13.55 -7.78
N THR A 186 -26.01 -13.85 -9.06
CA THR A 186 -27.35 -14.20 -9.57
C THR A 186 -27.53 -15.68 -9.87
N ASP A 187 -26.46 -16.44 -10.11
CA ASP A 187 -26.52 -17.90 -10.39
C ASP A 187 -25.95 -18.69 -9.21
N GLU A 188 -26.81 -19.45 -8.55
CA GLU A 188 -26.46 -20.29 -7.40
C GLU A 188 -25.48 -21.41 -7.75
N ALA A 189 -25.53 -21.97 -8.95
CA ALA A 189 -24.65 -23.06 -9.36
C ALA A 189 -23.21 -22.52 -9.57
N VAL A 190 -23.09 -21.36 -10.21
CA VAL A 190 -21.84 -20.62 -10.39
C VAL A 190 -21.24 -20.24 -9.03
N ARG A 191 -22.03 -19.66 -8.15
CA ARG A 191 -21.60 -19.27 -6.79
C ARG A 191 -21.11 -20.46 -5.99
N ARG A 192 -21.83 -21.59 -6.01
CA ARG A 192 -21.42 -22.83 -5.32
C ARG A 192 -20.11 -23.39 -5.87
N ARG A 193 -19.93 -23.37 -7.18
CA ARG A 193 -18.69 -23.83 -7.80
C ARG A 193 -17.51 -22.95 -7.39
N LEU A 194 -17.63 -21.62 -7.52
CA LEU A 194 -16.60 -20.67 -7.10
C LEU A 194 -16.18 -20.88 -5.65
N THR A 195 -17.17 -20.98 -4.77
CA THR A 195 -16.95 -21.19 -3.33
C THR A 195 -16.22 -22.51 -3.06
N ALA A 196 -16.60 -23.60 -3.74
CA ALA A 196 -15.94 -24.90 -3.57
C ALA A 196 -14.48 -24.87 -4.03
N GLU A 197 -14.18 -24.25 -5.19
CA GLU A 197 -12.81 -24.12 -5.70
C GLU A 197 -11.97 -23.18 -4.81
N LEU A 198 -12.57 -22.07 -4.32
CA LEU A 198 -11.94 -21.17 -3.37
C LEU A 198 -11.50 -21.90 -2.08
N LEU A 199 -12.41 -22.68 -1.49
CA LEU A 199 -12.13 -23.46 -0.28
C LEU A 199 -11.00 -24.48 -0.52
N ALA A 200 -10.99 -25.15 -1.67
CA ALA A 200 -9.93 -26.08 -2.04
C ALA A 200 -8.57 -25.40 -2.17
N VAL A 201 -8.52 -24.20 -2.76
CA VAL A 201 -7.28 -23.40 -2.86
C VAL A 201 -6.80 -22.95 -1.49
N LEU A 202 -7.71 -22.47 -0.62
CA LEU A 202 -7.37 -22.06 0.75
C LEU A 202 -6.74 -23.21 1.55
N GLU A 203 -7.34 -24.41 1.47
CA GLU A 203 -6.82 -25.62 2.14
C GLU A 203 -5.46 -26.03 1.58
N ALA A 204 -5.31 -26.06 0.25
CA ALA A 204 -4.08 -26.49 -0.41
C ALA A 204 -2.90 -25.51 -0.21
N LYS A 205 -3.17 -24.21 -0.09
CA LYS A 205 -2.16 -23.16 -0.10
C LYS A 205 -1.96 -22.47 1.25
N GLY A 206 -2.82 -22.67 2.23
CA GLY A 206 -2.68 -22.16 3.60
C GLY A 206 -2.85 -20.64 3.72
N TYR A 207 -3.73 -20.04 2.92
CA TYR A 207 -4.07 -18.63 3.05
C TYR A 207 -4.77 -18.33 4.38
N ALA A 208 -4.41 -17.23 5.04
CA ALA A 208 -4.98 -16.82 6.33
C ALA A 208 -6.31 -16.07 6.16
N GLY A 209 -6.58 -15.52 4.99
CA GLY A 209 -7.78 -14.76 4.71
C GLY A 209 -8.13 -14.74 3.23
N VAL A 210 -9.31 -14.18 2.95
CA VAL A 210 -9.80 -13.86 1.60
C VAL A 210 -10.12 -12.38 1.54
N ASP A 211 -9.79 -11.72 0.44
CA ASP A 211 -10.14 -10.33 0.13
C ASP A 211 -10.90 -10.31 -1.19
N VAL A 212 -12.19 -9.94 -1.14
CA VAL A 212 -13.09 -9.93 -2.30
C VAL A 212 -13.19 -8.52 -2.86
N ASP A 213 -12.80 -8.37 -4.12
CA ASP A 213 -12.74 -7.10 -4.84
C ASP A 213 -13.62 -7.16 -6.10
N PHE A 214 -14.92 -7.00 -5.92
CA PHE A 214 -15.91 -6.95 -7.00
C PHE A 214 -16.32 -5.50 -7.24
N GLU A 215 -15.70 -4.87 -8.22
CA GLU A 215 -15.97 -3.50 -8.60
C GLU A 215 -17.08 -3.36 -9.66
N TYR A 216 -17.60 -2.14 -9.81
CA TYR A 216 -18.58 -1.76 -10.85
C TYR A 216 -19.85 -2.61 -10.84
N LEU A 217 -20.27 -3.11 -9.69
CA LEU A 217 -21.50 -3.87 -9.55
C LEU A 217 -22.74 -2.97 -9.69
N PRO A 218 -23.77 -3.41 -10.44
CA PRO A 218 -25.06 -2.70 -10.47
C PRO A 218 -25.67 -2.56 -9.08
N GLY A 219 -26.37 -1.46 -8.85
CA GLY A 219 -26.94 -1.13 -7.54
C GLY A 219 -28.01 -2.11 -7.04
N ASP A 220 -28.76 -2.73 -7.95
CA ASP A 220 -29.72 -3.78 -7.64
C ASP A 220 -29.09 -5.08 -7.14
N LEU A 221 -27.77 -5.26 -7.33
CA LEU A 221 -27.01 -6.40 -6.82
C LEU A 221 -26.34 -6.13 -5.47
N ALA A 222 -26.44 -4.92 -4.90
CA ALA A 222 -25.77 -4.58 -3.62
C ALA A 222 -26.19 -5.54 -2.47
N GLY A 223 -27.47 -5.88 -2.39
CA GLY A 223 -27.98 -6.86 -1.41
C GLY A 223 -27.46 -8.28 -1.66
N ALA A 224 -27.38 -8.70 -2.93
CA ALA A 224 -26.86 -10.01 -3.30
C ALA A 224 -25.35 -10.12 -3.01
N TYR A 225 -24.60 -9.03 -3.22
CA TYR A 225 -23.17 -8.97 -2.88
C TYR A 225 -22.93 -9.13 -1.37
N ALA A 226 -23.64 -8.37 -0.54
CA ALA A 226 -23.54 -8.52 0.92
C ALA A 226 -23.97 -9.94 1.38
N GLY A 227 -25.01 -10.52 0.75
CA GLY A 227 -25.45 -11.89 0.99
C GLY A 227 -24.38 -12.93 0.65
N PHE A 228 -23.73 -12.81 -0.49
CA PHE A 228 -22.61 -13.67 -0.89
C PHE A 228 -21.45 -13.60 0.12
N LEU A 229 -21.07 -12.39 0.53
CA LEU A 229 -20.01 -12.21 1.54
C LEU A 229 -20.40 -12.86 2.89
N ALA A 230 -21.64 -12.71 3.31
CA ALA A 230 -22.13 -13.35 4.54
C ALA A 230 -22.12 -14.89 4.46
N GLU A 231 -22.54 -15.48 3.33
CA GLU A 231 -22.42 -16.91 3.07
C GLU A 231 -20.97 -17.38 3.12
N LEU A 232 -20.09 -16.65 2.45
CA LEU A 232 -18.64 -16.96 2.41
C LEU A 232 -18.03 -16.89 3.81
N ARG A 233 -18.34 -15.85 4.60
CA ARG A 233 -17.88 -15.74 5.98
C ARG A 233 -18.28 -16.91 6.86
N GLN A 234 -19.53 -17.39 6.72
CA GLN A 234 -20.02 -18.58 7.47
C GLN A 234 -19.20 -19.84 7.18
N LEU A 235 -18.67 -19.97 5.96
CA LEU A 235 -17.82 -21.09 5.56
C LEU A 235 -16.35 -20.91 6.01
N LEU A 236 -15.86 -19.68 6.04
CA LEU A 236 -14.47 -19.36 6.36
C LEU A 236 -14.20 -19.31 7.87
N SER A 237 -15.12 -18.74 8.66
CA SER A 237 -14.92 -18.52 10.11
C SER A 237 -14.61 -19.81 10.90
N PRO A 238 -15.29 -20.97 10.65
CA PRO A 238 -14.95 -22.21 11.35
C PRO A 238 -13.56 -22.77 11.00
N ARG A 239 -12.95 -22.28 9.92
CA ARG A 239 -11.60 -22.63 9.45
C ARG A 239 -10.53 -21.69 9.96
N GLY A 240 -10.89 -20.66 10.74
CA GLY A 240 -9.97 -19.60 11.18
C GLY A 240 -9.50 -18.69 10.07
N VAL A 241 -10.18 -18.66 8.91
CA VAL A 241 -9.88 -17.80 7.77
C VAL A 241 -10.75 -16.56 7.84
N PHE A 242 -10.14 -15.37 7.86
CA PHE A 242 -10.88 -14.11 7.86
C PHE A 242 -11.32 -13.69 6.46
N LEU A 243 -12.33 -12.84 6.40
CA LEU A 243 -12.88 -12.31 5.15
C LEU A 243 -12.78 -10.78 5.14
N TRP A 244 -12.15 -10.25 4.13
CA TRP A 244 -12.14 -8.82 3.79
C TRP A 244 -12.89 -8.56 2.49
N ALA A 245 -13.29 -7.30 2.28
CA ALA A 245 -13.80 -6.81 1.02
C ALA A 245 -13.22 -5.44 0.69
N ALA A 246 -12.83 -5.22 -0.57
CA ALA A 246 -12.46 -3.91 -1.08
C ALA A 246 -13.72 -3.14 -1.53
N LEU A 247 -13.83 -1.87 -1.12
CA LEU A 247 -14.97 -1.03 -1.45
C LEU A 247 -14.55 0.30 -2.08
N ALA A 248 -15.34 0.76 -3.05
CA ALA A 248 -15.20 2.06 -3.67
C ALA A 248 -15.36 3.21 -2.65
N PRO A 249 -14.71 4.37 -2.86
CA PRO A 249 -14.65 5.45 -1.89
C PRO A 249 -15.93 6.32 -1.89
N LYS A 250 -16.97 5.89 -1.19
CA LYS A 250 -18.25 6.61 -1.04
C LYS A 250 -18.20 7.66 0.05
N THR A 251 -18.92 8.76 -0.15
CA THR A 251 -19.09 9.84 0.83
C THR A 251 -20.53 9.95 1.36
N PHE A 252 -21.46 9.19 0.80
CA PHE A 252 -22.86 9.06 1.27
C PHE A 252 -23.50 7.79 0.68
N ALA A 253 -24.61 7.34 1.25
CA ALA A 253 -25.25 6.05 0.96
C ALA A 253 -25.64 5.89 -0.51
N GLU A 254 -26.40 6.86 -1.06
CA GLU A 254 -26.95 6.82 -2.41
C GLU A 254 -26.03 7.49 -3.44
N GLN A 255 -24.70 7.45 -3.24
CA GLN A 255 -23.75 8.02 -4.18
C GLN A 255 -23.91 7.37 -5.56
N PRO A 256 -24.28 8.15 -6.61
CA PRO A 256 -24.54 7.60 -7.92
C PRO A 256 -23.25 7.23 -8.66
N GLY A 257 -23.38 6.26 -9.55
CA GLY A 257 -22.31 5.77 -10.41
C GLY A 257 -22.01 4.29 -10.22
N LEU A 258 -21.74 3.61 -11.33
CA LEU A 258 -21.56 2.16 -11.37
C LEU A 258 -20.46 1.66 -10.43
N LEU A 259 -19.43 2.48 -10.18
CA LEU A 259 -18.38 2.15 -9.21
C LEU A 259 -18.91 2.05 -7.77
N TYR A 260 -19.97 2.79 -7.43
CA TYR A 260 -20.41 3.01 -6.06
C TYR A 260 -21.70 2.26 -5.69
N GLU A 261 -22.63 2.12 -6.62
CA GLU A 261 -24.02 1.70 -6.35
C GLU A 261 -24.11 0.28 -5.80
N GLY A 262 -23.26 -0.64 -6.25
CA GLY A 262 -23.17 -2.02 -5.77
C GLY A 262 -22.56 -2.19 -4.37
N HIS A 263 -22.00 -1.13 -3.79
CA HIS A 263 -21.31 -1.17 -2.51
C HIS A 263 -22.14 -0.54 -1.38
N SER A 264 -22.90 -1.35 -0.66
CA SER A 264 -23.60 -0.95 0.58
C SER A 264 -22.65 -1.10 1.76
N TYR A 265 -22.11 0.03 2.29
CA TYR A 265 -21.11 0.02 3.36
C TYR A 265 -21.59 -0.72 4.61
N GLY A 266 -22.81 -0.40 5.10
CA GLY A 266 -23.34 -1.04 6.30
C GLY A 266 -23.57 -2.53 6.12
N ALA A 267 -24.15 -2.96 4.98
CA ALA A 267 -24.42 -4.36 4.72
C ALA A 267 -23.14 -5.19 4.52
N VAL A 268 -22.16 -4.66 3.79
CA VAL A 268 -20.85 -5.32 3.60
C VAL A 268 -20.08 -5.34 4.92
N GLY A 269 -20.00 -4.23 5.65
CA GLY A 269 -19.32 -4.16 6.94
C GLY A 269 -19.85 -5.12 8.00
N ALA A 270 -21.16 -5.42 7.95
CA ALA A 270 -21.77 -6.46 8.79
C ALA A 270 -21.38 -7.89 8.34
N ALA A 271 -21.18 -8.10 7.04
CA ALA A 271 -20.94 -9.42 6.45
C ALA A 271 -19.46 -9.87 6.53
N VAL A 272 -18.49 -8.95 6.72
CA VAL A 272 -17.05 -9.27 6.67
C VAL A 272 -16.32 -8.96 7.97
N ASP A 273 -15.07 -9.43 8.09
CA ASP A 273 -14.19 -9.17 9.22
C ASP A 273 -13.40 -7.86 9.06
N GLY A 274 -13.19 -7.40 7.82
CA GLY A 274 -12.55 -6.12 7.51
C GLY A 274 -12.95 -5.59 6.14
N VAL A 275 -12.78 -4.28 5.97
CA VAL A 275 -13.10 -3.57 4.73
C VAL A 275 -11.90 -2.69 4.35
N LEU A 276 -11.36 -2.88 3.15
CA LEU A 276 -10.45 -1.94 2.54
C LEU A 276 -11.26 -0.85 1.81
N LEU A 277 -11.11 0.39 2.21
CA LEU A 277 -11.65 1.52 1.45
C LEU A 277 -10.60 1.96 0.42
N MET A 278 -10.93 1.93 -0.85
CA MET A 278 -10.02 2.30 -1.95
C MET A 278 -9.93 3.83 -2.08
N THR A 279 -9.38 4.50 -1.06
CA THR A 279 -9.29 5.95 -0.92
C THR A 279 -8.16 6.54 -1.79
N TYR A 280 -8.19 6.26 -3.08
CA TYR A 280 -7.27 6.74 -4.11
C TYR A 280 -7.98 6.85 -5.47
N GLU A 281 -7.24 7.19 -6.54
CA GLU A 281 -7.73 7.37 -7.92
C GLU A 281 -8.68 8.57 -8.11
N TRP A 282 -8.57 9.64 -7.29
CA TRP A 282 -9.16 10.91 -7.65
C TRP A 282 -8.39 11.56 -8.81
N GLY A 283 -7.06 11.69 -8.70
CA GLY A 283 -6.18 11.83 -9.85
C GLY A 283 -5.89 10.45 -10.42
N TYR A 284 -6.22 10.22 -11.71
CA TYR A 284 -6.04 8.95 -12.38
C TYR A 284 -5.70 9.14 -13.87
N THR A 285 -5.33 8.05 -14.54
CA THR A 285 -4.77 8.10 -15.90
C THR A 285 -5.65 8.80 -16.93
N ALA A 286 -6.97 8.76 -16.81
CA ALA A 286 -7.93 9.35 -17.75
C ALA A 286 -8.59 10.64 -17.22
N GLY A 287 -8.32 11.00 -15.97
CA GLY A 287 -8.84 12.21 -15.31
C GLY A 287 -7.90 13.41 -15.44
N PRO A 288 -8.36 14.60 -15.02
CA PRO A 288 -7.54 15.81 -15.00
C PRO A 288 -6.41 15.71 -13.97
N PRO A 289 -5.32 16.48 -14.14
CA PRO A 289 -4.21 16.51 -13.20
C PRO A 289 -4.65 16.94 -11.79
N MET A 290 -4.49 16.05 -10.83
CA MET A 290 -4.72 16.30 -9.40
C MET A 290 -4.06 15.21 -8.55
N ALA A 291 -4.01 15.42 -7.24
CA ALA A 291 -3.51 14.42 -6.29
C ALA A 291 -4.27 13.08 -6.44
N VAL A 292 -3.54 11.96 -6.34
CA VAL A 292 -4.12 10.60 -6.38
C VAL A 292 -5.09 10.38 -5.23
N ALA A 293 -4.73 10.87 -4.03
CA ALA A 293 -5.53 10.75 -2.81
C ALA A 293 -5.52 12.07 -2.04
N PRO A 294 -6.30 13.09 -2.48
CA PRO A 294 -6.39 14.37 -1.77
C PRO A 294 -6.95 14.16 -0.36
N LEU A 295 -6.28 14.68 0.67
CA LEU A 295 -6.65 14.43 2.06
C LEU A 295 -8.10 14.79 2.41
N PRO A 296 -8.68 15.91 1.92
CA PRO A 296 -10.11 16.22 2.17
C PRO A 296 -11.06 15.14 1.62
N ASN A 297 -10.74 14.57 0.45
CA ASN A 297 -11.55 13.52 -0.16
C ASN A 297 -11.45 12.21 0.65
N VAL A 298 -10.24 11.85 1.07
CA VAL A 298 -10.02 10.69 1.96
C VAL A 298 -10.81 10.85 3.26
N ARG A 299 -10.76 12.05 3.89
CA ARG A 299 -11.53 12.35 5.10
C ARG A 299 -13.04 12.23 4.87
N ALA A 300 -13.56 12.77 3.78
CA ALA A 300 -15.00 12.70 3.48
C ALA A 300 -15.48 11.24 3.34
N VAL A 301 -14.64 10.35 2.79
CA VAL A 301 -14.95 8.92 2.74
C VAL A 301 -14.93 8.30 4.14
N LEU A 302 -13.92 8.61 4.96
CA LEU A 302 -13.83 8.09 6.32
C LEU A 302 -14.95 8.61 7.22
N ASP A 303 -15.32 9.90 7.12
CA ASP A 303 -16.43 10.50 7.86
C ASP A 303 -17.73 9.75 7.62
N TYR A 304 -18.00 9.36 6.38
CA TYR A 304 -19.16 8.52 6.06
C TYR A 304 -18.95 7.08 6.50
N ALA A 305 -17.80 6.47 6.20
CA ALA A 305 -17.56 5.06 6.46
C ALA A 305 -17.70 4.67 7.92
N VAL A 306 -17.22 5.50 8.86
CA VAL A 306 -17.31 5.22 10.30
C VAL A 306 -18.73 5.34 10.87
N THR A 307 -19.70 5.88 10.11
CA THR A 307 -21.11 5.84 10.47
C THR A 307 -21.79 4.53 10.09
N GLU A 308 -21.22 3.80 9.12
CA GLU A 308 -21.81 2.58 8.55
C GLU A 308 -21.06 1.30 8.96
N ILE A 309 -19.73 1.39 9.15
CA ILE A 309 -18.84 0.27 9.40
C ILE A 309 -18.13 0.48 10.74
N PRO A 310 -18.06 -0.51 11.63
CA PRO A 310 -17.20 -0.43 12.83
C PRO A 310 -15.77 -0.06 12.44
N ARG A 311 -15.26 1.02 13.03
CA ARG A 311 -13.95 1.61 12.67
C ARG A 311 -12.79 0.63 12.74
N GLU A 312 -12.84 -0.30 13.71
CA GLU A 312 -11.86 -1.39 13.92
C GLU A 312 -11.89 -2.47 12.84
N LYS A 313 -12.80 -2.37 11.85
CA LYS A 313 -12.83 -3.20 10.65
C LYS A 313 -12.30 -2.47 9.40
N ILE A 314 -12.03 -1.16 9.47
CA ILE A 314 -11.68 -0.36 8.31
C ILE A 314 -10.17 -0.33 8.10
N LEU A 315 -9.73 -0.70 6.91
CA LEU A 315 -8.39 -0.50 6.37
C LEU A 315 -8.40 0.70 5.42
N LEU A 316 -7.52 1.66 5.66
CA LEU A 316 -7.34 2.82 4.79
C LEU A 316 -6.56 2.44 3.54
N GLY A 317 -7.11 2.66 2.35
CA GLY A 317 -6.37 2.50 1.09
C GLY A 317 -5.34 3.61 0.91
N VAL A 318 -4.08 3.25 0.72
CA VAL A 318 -2.95 4.17 0.54
C VAL A 318 -2.28 3.91 -0.80
N PRO A 319 -2.21 4.91 -1.71
CA PRO A 319 -1.51 4.75 -2.99
C PRO A 319 0.01 4.80 -2.78
N ASN A 320 0.74 3.99 -3.56
CA ASN A 320 2.19 3.99 -3.62
C ASN A 320 2.69 4.36 -5.03
N TYR A 321 2.06 5.35 -5.64
CA TYR A 321 2.32 5.82 -7.00
C TYR A 321 1.82 7.24 -7.22
N GLY A 322 2.19 7.80 -8.36
CA GLY A 322 1.72 9.08 -8.87
C GLY A 322 1.40 9.04 -10.35
N TYR A 323 1.13 10.19 -10.90
CA TYR A 323 0.85 10.36 -12.33
C TYR A 323 1.58 11.58 -12.90
N ASP A 324 1.89 11.47 -14.19
CA ASP A 324 2.54 12.48 -15.03
C ASP A 324 1.65 12.74 -16.25
N TRP A 325 0.97 13.90 -16.29
CA TRP A 325 0.03 14.28 -17.33
C TRP A 325 0.67 15.21 -18.37
N PRO A 326 0.63 14.88 -19.67
CA PRO A 326 0.90 15.89 -20.70
C PRO A 326 -0.23 16.93 -20.76
N LEU A 327 0.13 18.20 -20.92
CA LEU A 327 -0.80 19.32 -21.00
C LEU A 327 -0.84 19.94 -22.41
N PRO A 328 -1.98 20.53 -22.85
CA PRO A 328 -3.21 20.70 -22.07
C PRO A 328 -3.98 19.39 -21.89
N PHE A 329 -4.65 19.25 -20.74
CA PHE A 329 -5.54 18.11 -20.53
C PHE A 329 -6.78 18.23 -21.42
N VAL A 330 -7.08 17.16 -22.16
CA VAL A 330 -8.28 17.03 -22.99
C VAL A 330 -9.02 15.75 -22.56
N GLN A 331 -10.23 15.92 -22.02
CA GLN A 331 -11.02 14.79 -21.53
C GLN A 331 -11.30 13.76 -22.65
N GLY A 332 -11.14 12.49 -22.33
CA GLY A 332 -11.29 11.38 -23.29
C GLY A 332 -10.08 11.15 -24.20
N VAL A 333 -9.12 12.08 -24.28
CA VAL A 333 -7.93 12.01 -25.13
C VAL A 333 -6.66 11.87 -24.31
N THR A 334 -6.42 12.81 -23.39
CA THR A 334 -5.20 12.80 -22.57
C THR A 334 -5.17 11.58 -21.67
N ARG A 335 -4.02 10.93 -21.60
CA ARG A 335 -3.72 9.83 -20.69
C ARG A 335 -2.46 10.16 -19.90
N ALA A 336 -2.58 10.17 -18.58
CA ALA A 336 -1.42 10.28 -17.71
C ALA A 336 -0.61 8.99 -17.72
N ARG A 337 0.70 9.13 -17.62
CA ARG A 337 1.60 8.02 -17.34
C ARG A 337 1.63 7.77 -15.82
N SER A 338 1.33 6.55 -15.40
CA SER A 338 1.53 6.15 -14.01
C SER A 338 3.03 6.04 -13.69
N ILE A 339 3.47 6.69 -12.62
CA ILE A 339 4.87 6.76 -12.19
C ILE A 339 5.02 6.27 -10.75
N SER A 340 6.24 5.82 -10.38
CA SER A 340 6.55 5.65 -8.97
C SER A 340 6.77 7.01 -8.29
N ASN A 341 6.65 7.04 -6.95
CA ASN A 341 6.96 8.25 -6.19
C ASN A 341 8.44 8.64 -6.35
N GLN A 342 9.34 7.65 -6.49
CA GLN A 342 10.76 7.90 -6.78
C GLN A 342 10.95 8.53 -8.16
N GLU A 343 10.23 8.05 -9.20
CA GLU A 343 10.27 8.69 -10.53
C GLU A 343 9.81 10.14 -10.51
N GLY A 344 8.85 10.50 -9.63
CA GLY A 344 8.46 11.90 -9.41
C GLY A 344 9.64 12.75 -8.95
N ILE A 345 10.43 12.26 -7.99
CA ILE A 345 11.65 12.92 -7.52
C ILE A 345 12.71 12.99 -8.64
N ASP A 346 12.91 11.88 -9.37
CA ASP A 346 13.91 11.81 -10.45
C ASP A 346 13.57 12.75 -11.60
N LEU A 347 12.28 12.92 -11.94
CA LEU A 347 11.83 13.93 -12.91
C LEU A 347 12.13 15.35 -12.42
N ALA A 348 11.86 15.67 -11.16
CA ALA A 348 12.17 16.97 -10.59
C ALA A 348 13.67 17.27 -10.65
N LEU A 349 14.52 16.28 -10.35
CA LEU A 349 15.99 16.37 -10.48
C LEU A 349 16.41 16.57 -11.94
N ARG A 350 15.91 15.75 -12.85
CA ARG A 350 16.25 15.79 -14.29
C ARG A 350 15.97 17.16 -14.91
N TYR A 351 14.81 17.72 -14.62
CA TYR A 351 14.36 19.00 -15.16
C TYR A 351 14.73 20.19 -14.26
N ARG A 352 15.41 19.95 -13.12
CA ARG A 352 15.83 20.98 -12.14
C ARG A 352 14.65 21.84 -11.66
N ILE A 353 13.54 21.21 -11.40
CA ILE A 353 12.31 21.85 -10.92
C ILE A 353 12.17 21.62 -9.41
N ALA A 354 11.72 22.65 -8.69
CA ALA A 354 11.37 22.50 -7.29
C ALA A 354 10.02 21.77 -7.14
N ILE A 355 10.00 20.77 -6.26
CA ILE A 355 8.79 20.07 -5.84
C ILE A 355 7.99 21.02 -4.94
N GLN A 356 6.75 21.31 -5.34
CA GLN A 356 5.80 22.07 -4.56
C GLN A 356 4.96 21.14 -3.69
N PHE A 357 4.19 21.70 -2.77
CA PHE A 357 3.28 20.94 -1.92
C PHE A 357 1.95 21.68 -1.84
N ASP A 358 0.86 20.96 -2.12
CA ASP A 358 -0.49 21.47 -1.96
C ASP A 358 -0.95 21.18 -0.54
N ASP A 359 -1.06 22.24 0.28
CA ASP A 359 -1.43 22.15 1.70
C ASP A 359 -2.86 21.66 1.91
N SER A 360 -3.76 21.86 0.94
CA SER A 360 -5.13 21.36 1.01
C SER A 360 -5.19 19.88 0.67
N ALA A 361 -4.64 19.49 -0.49
CA ALA A 361 -4.60 18.09 -0.92
C ALA A 361 -3.62 17.26 -0.09
N GLN A 362 -2.69 17.89 0.65
CA GLN A 362 -1.58 17.26 1.34
C GLN A 362 -0.81 16.33 0.40
N SER A 363 -0.39 16.86 -0.75
CA SER A 363 0.32 16.08 -1.78
C SER A 363 1.37 16.92 -2.51
N PRO A 364 2.55 16.33 -2.83
CA PRO A 364 3.57 16.99 -3.63
C PRO A 364 3.17 17.02 -5.11
N TYR A 365 3.55 18.11 -5.78
CA TYR A 365 3.34 18.28 -7.21
C TYR A 365 4.37 19.22 -7.82
N PHE A 366 4.48 19.20 -9.14
CA PHE A 366 5.22 20.19 -9.92
C PHE A 366 4.81 20.18 -11.40
N TYR A 367 5.26 21.20 -12.11
CA TYR A 367 5.15 21.29 -13.56
C TYR A 367 6.53 21.32 -14.19
N TYR A 368 6.72 20.67 -15.33
CA TYR A 368 7.95 20.75 -16.10
C TYR A 368 7.66 20.81 -17.61
N THR A 369 8.63 21.27 -18.40
CA THR A 369 8.56 21.22 -19.86
C THR A 369 9.50 20.14 -20.35
N ALA A 370 8.95 19.16 -21.08
CA ALA A 370 9.72 18.06 -21.67
C ALA A 370 10.58 18.56 -22.86
N GLU A 371 11.49 17.71 -23.34
CA GLU A 371 12.42 18.04 -24.43
C GLU A 371 11.72 18.38 -25.76
N ASP A 372 10.52 17.84 -25.97
CA ASP A 372 9.66 18.11 -27.12
C ASP A 372 8.83 19.40 -27.01
N GLY A 373 8.96 20.12 -25.88
CA GLY A 373 8.21 21.34 -25.59
C GLY A 373 6.87 21.12 -24.91
N THR A 374 6.45 19.87 -24.67
CA THR A 374 5.21 19.57 -23.97
C THR A 374 5.33 19.95 -22.50
N VAL A 375 4.35 20.67 -21.97
CA VAL A 375 4.25 20.93 -20.52
C VAL A 375 3.60 19.74 -19.84
N HIS A 376 4.14 19.36 -18.70
CA HIS A 376 3.64 18.25 -17.88
C HIS A 376 3.24 18.73 -16.49
N ALA A 377 2.23 18.08 -15.90
CA ALA A 377 1.87 18.18 -14.49
C ALA A 377 2.12 16.84 -13.82
N VAL A 378 2.85 16.85 -12.71
CA VAL A 378 3.17 15.65 -11.92
C VAL A 378 2.56 15.77 -10.54
N TRP A 379 1.84 14.71 -10.10
CA TRP A 379 1.36 14.55 -8.73
C TRP A 379 1.75 13.17 -8.22
N PHE A 380 2.23 13.08 -6.97
CA PHE A 380 2.73 11.84 -6.39
C PHE A 380 2.61 11.84 -4.86
N GLU A 381 3.20 10.89 -4.15
CA GLU A 381 3.24 10.85 -2.69
C GLU A 381 4.67 11.06 -2.18
N ASP A 382 4.81 11.73 -1.02
CA ASP A 382 6.06 11.85 -0.28
C ASP A 382 5.85 11.59 1.22
N ALA A 383 6.89 11.73 2.03
CA ALA A 383 6.78 11.46 3.46
C ALA A 383 5.74 12.35 4.16
N ARG A 384 5.51 13.60 3.69
CA ARG A 384 4.50 14.52 4.25
C ARG A 384 3.10 14.00 3.97
N SER A 385 2.82 13.68 2.73
CA SER A 385 1.51 13.19 2.28
C SER A 385 1.18 11.83 2.89
N LEU A 386 2.17 10.93 2.97
CA LEU A 386 2.03 9.63 3.64
C LEU A 386 1.81 9.79 5.14
N SER A 387 2.55 10.67 5.82
CA SER A 387 2.35 10.95 7.24
C SER A 387 0.95 11.49 7.53
N ALA A 388 0.44 12.41 6.70
CA ALA A 388 -0.91 12.96 6.84
C ALA A 388 -1.97 11.87 6.69
N LYS A 389 -1.86 11.00 5.67
CA LYS A 389 -2.80 9.90 5.43
C LYS A 389 -2.73 8.83 6.53
N LEU A 390 -1.52 8.37 6.87
CA LEU A 390 -1.33 7.34 7.91
C LEU A 390 -1.80 7.82 9.28
N SER A 391 -1.70 9.12 9.60
CA SER A 391 -2.21 9.68 10.86
C SER A 391 -3.73 9.52 11.00
N LEU A 392 -4.48 9.41 9.88
CA LEU A 392 -5.93 9.16 9.91
C LEU A 392 -6.28 7.82 10.56
N ILE A 393 -5.41 6.80 10.46
CA ILE A 393 -5.63 5.50 11.11
C ILE A 393 -5.84 5.69 12.60
N SER A 394 -4.99 6.47 13.26
CA SER A 394 -5.11 6.78 14.69
C SER A 394 -6.25 7.74 14.99
N GLU A 395 -6.42 8.75 14.14
CA GLU A 395 -7.45 9.79 14.33
C GLU A 395 -8.87 9.19 14.30
N TYR A 396 -9.12 8.27 13.38
CA TYR A 396 -10.42 7.60 13.25
C TYR A 396 -10.51 6.29 14.05
N GLY A 397 -9.39 5.76 14.56
CA GLY A 397 -9.35 4.48 15.28
C GLY A 397 -9.54 3.28 14.36
N LEU A 398 -8.94 3.34 13.16
CA LEU A 398 -9.06 2.31 12.13
C LEU A 398 -8.22 1.06 12.46
N LEU A 399 -8.53 -0.07 11.82
CA LEU A 399 -7.76 -1.32 11.89
C LEU A 399 -6.32 -1.15 11.36
N GLY A 400 -6.13 -0.39 10.29
CA GLY A 400 -4.84 -0.20 9.66
C GLY A 400 -4.94 0.37 8.25
N ALA A 401 -4.09 -0.11 7.34
CA ALA A 401 -4.08 0.33 5.95
C ALA A 401 -3.75 -0.80 4.96
N GLY A 402 -4.17 -0.61 3.70
CA GLY A 402 -3.76 -1.43 2.57
C GLY A 402 -3.03 -0.59 1.52
N PHE A 403 -1.86 -1.05 1.06
CA PHE A 403 -1.02 -0.32 0.11
C PHE A 403 -1.23 -0.84 -1.32
N TRP A 404 -1.74 -0.01 -2.19
CA TRP A 404 -1.84 -0.25 -3.61
C TRP A 404 -0.73 0.50 -4.35
N ASN A 405 0.31 -0.16 -4.91
CA ASN A 405 0.74 -1.53 -4.71
C ASN A 405 2.25 -1.59 -4.43
N LEU A 406 2.77 -2.78 -4.18
CA LEU A 406 4.17 -3.02 -3.81
C LEU A 406 5.14 -3.03 -5.00
N MET A 407 4.66 -2.91 -6.23
CA MET A 407 5.47 -3.06 -7.44
C MET A 407 6.51 -1.96 -7.65
N ARG A 408 6.46 -0.89 -6.85
CA ARG A 408 7.31 0.29 -6.97
C ARG A 408 8.05 0.57 -5.69
N PRO A 409 9.40 0.71 -5.74
CA PRO A 409 10.18 1.01 -4.55
C PRO A 409 9.97 2.47 -4.12
N PHE A 410 9.68 2.67 -2.83
CA PHE A 410 9.71 3.99 -2.21
C PHE A 410 9.94 3.86 -0.70
N SER A 411 11.17 4.10 -0.25
CA SER A 411 11.59 3.89 1.14
C SER A 411 10.79 4.72 2.13
N GLN A 412 10.43 5.95 1.76
CA GLN A 412 9.73 6.88 2.66
C GLN A 412 8.36 6.36 3.11
N THR A 413 7.66 5.54 2.31
CA THR A 413 6.41 4.87 2.72
C THR A 413 6.65 4.04 3.99
N TRP A 414 7.67 3.21 3.97
CA TRP A 414 7.95 2.24 5.03
C TRP A 414 8.61 2.87 6.25
N LEU A 415 9.51 3.86 6.03
CA LEU A 415 10.12 4.61 7.12
C LEU A 415 9.09 5.43 7.87
N THR A 416 8.16 6.06 7.17
CA THR A 416 7.06 6.82 7.78
C THR A 416 6.14 5.89 8.54
N LEU A 417 5.72 4.77 7.91
CA LEU A 417 4.86 3.78 8.54
C LEU A 417 5.46 3.24 9.84
N SER A 418 6.70 2.72 9.79
CA SER A 418 7.36 2.12 10.96
C SER A 418 7.78 3.11 12.04
N SER A 419 7.74 4.41 11.74
CA SER A 419 7.93 5.47 12.73
C SER A 419 6.62 5.85 13.45
N LEU A 420 5.46 5.53 12.86
CA LEU A 420 4.14 5.86 13.41
C LEU A 420 3.46 4.64 14.05
N TYR A 421 3.73 3.44 13.55
CA TYR A 421 3.04 2.22 13.97
C TYR A 421 3.98 1.03 14.12
N ASP A 422 3.73 0.21 15.14
CA ASP A 422 4.18 -1.17 15.16
C ASP A 422 3.25 -2.02 14.28
N ILE A 423 3.87 -2.97 13.57
CA ILE A 423 3.13 -3.85 12.65
C ILE A 423 2.53 -4.99 13.47
N ALA A 424 1.19 -5.08 13.47
CA ALA A 424 0.48 -6.19 14.12
C ALA A 424 0.71 -7.51 13.37
N ASP A 425 0.78 -8.62 14.11
CA ASP A 425 0.92 -9.97 13.53
C ASP A 425 -0.40 -10.46 12.92
#